data_8f450ea86cdffb83c003c47481a2aa97
#
_entry.id   8f450ea86cdffb83c003c47481a2aa97
#
_cell.length_a   1.000
_cell.length_b   1.000
_cell.length_c   1.000
_cell.angle_alpha   90.00
_cell.angle_beta   90.00
_cell.angle_gamma   90.00
#
_symmetry.space_group_name_H-M   'P 1'
#
loop_
_entity.id
_entity.type
_entity.pdbx_description
1 polymer ?
#
loop_
_entity_poly.entity_id
_entity_poly.type
_entity_poly.pdbx_seq_one_letter_code
_entity_poly.pdbx_strand_id
1 'polypeptide(L)'
;MINSGFMYICRRDKDFRPVIVVNLSIMKNFTGEFLELIQPVTDFLVSYSVGKINLPGKAETFVTILDLQNVSFYQMPLTGIRKLLGSLQTNFRGRSYKTFILHANMMLRGSWSMVKGYLDEFTASKINFLGKTYKQDLCQYINPVNLEVKYGGVLADKTTGFFPPDMHCEGEEMITMAEYNAS
;
A
#
# COMPACT_ATOMS: atom_id res chain seq x y z
N MET A 1 -6.36 -0.73 15.73
CA MET A 1 -6.13 -1.13 14.32
C MET A 1 -4.93 -0.44 13.68
N ILE A 2 -4.68 0.85 13.89
CA ILE A 2 -3.53 1.59 13.28
C ILE A 2 -2.17 0.93 13.56
N ASN A 3 -1.96 0.38 14.76
CA ASN A 3 -0.73 -0.32 15.15
C ASN A 3 -0.80 -1.86 15.05
N SER A 4 -1.79 -2.41 14.32
CA SER A 4 -1.91 -3.86 14.15
C SER A 4 -0.99 -4.45 13.08
N GLY A 5 -0.39 -3.62 12.23
CA GLY A 5 0.36 -4.05 11.06
C GLY A 5 -0.52 -4.40 9.85
N PHE A 6 -1.84 -4.22 9.94
CA PHE A 6 -2.75 -4.42 8.82
C PHE A 6 -2.47 -3.46 7.67
N MET A 7 -2.29 -2.18 7.97
CA MET A 7 -1.94 -1.15 7.01
C MET A 7 -0.99 -0.15 7.65
N TYR A 8 0.09 0.16 6.96
CA TYR A 8 1.11 1.09 7.44
C TYR A 8 1.89 1.70 6.27
N ILE A 9 2.61 2.77 6.55
CA ILE A 9 3.50 3.41 5.58
C ILE A 9 4.93 2.95 5.88
N CYS A 10 5.59 2.40 4.84
CA CYS A 10 6.94 1.88 4.89
C CYS A 10 7.83 2.72 3.97
N ARG A 11 8.51 3.71 4.51
CA ARG A 11 9.49 4.54 3.77
C ARG A 11 9.02 5.00 2.37
N ARG A 12 9.94 5.14 1.41
CA ARG A 12 9.69 5.71 0.08
C ARG A 12 10.21 4.83 -1.05
N ASP A 13 9.62 4.96 -2.23
CA ASP A 13 10.16 4.39 -3.45
C ASP A 13 11.33 5.24 -4.02
N LYS A 14 11.89 4.83 -5.17
CA LYS A 14 13.01 5.52 -5.83
C LYS A 14 12.68 6.93 -6.32
N ASP A 15 11.40 7.24 -6.48
CA ASP A 15 10.91 8.56 -6.89
C ASP A 15 10.27 9.31 -5.71
N PHE A 16 10.69 8.98 -4.48
CA PHE A 16 10.27 9.60 -3.22
C PHE A 16 8.78 9.43 -2.87
N ARG A 17 8.03 8.57 -3.55
CA ARG A 17 6.63 8.29 -3.21
C ARG A 17 6.56 7.44 -1.94
N PRO A 18 5.67 7.74 -0.99
CA PRO A 18 5.47 6.86 0.15
C PRO A 18 4.96 5.49 -0.31
N VAL A 19 5.46 4.43 0.35
CA VAL A 19 5.05 3.05 0.13
C VAL A 19 4.04 2.67 1.21
N ILE A 20 2.80 2.41 0.82
CA ILE A 20 1.74 1.94 1.71
C ILE A 20 1.68 0.41 1.62
N VAL A 21 1.89 -0.26 2.73
CA VAL A 21 1.74 -1.71 2.85
C VAL A 21 0.37 -2.03 3.42
N VAL A 22 -0.38 -2.88 2.73
CA VAL A 22 -1.63 -3.48 3.20
C VAL A 22 -1.40 -4.97 3.35
N ASN A 23 -1.22 -5.41 4.59
CA ASN A 23 -0.91 -6.80 4.91
C ASN A 23 -2.17 -7.53 5.39
N LEU A 24 -2.83 -8.21 4.47
CA LEU A 24 -4.01 -9.02 4.79
C LEU A 24 -3.65 -10.40 5.38
N SER A 25 -2.36 -10.81 5.32
CA SER A 25 -1.91 -12.11 5.82
C SER A 25 -2.10 -12.28 7.34
N ILE A 26 -2.09 -11.17 8.08
CA ILE A 26 -2.29 -11.17 9.54
C ILE A 26 -3.75 -11.34 9.94
N MET A 27 -4.67 -11.22 8.99
CA MET A 27 -6.11 -11.29 9.26
C MET A 27 -6.57 -12.75 9.28
N LYS A 28 -6.89 -13.26 10.45
CA LYS A 28 -7.44 -14.62 10.59
C LYS A 28 -8.89 -14.71 10.14
N ASN A 29 -9.66 -13.64 10.34
CA ASN A 29 -11.06 -13.56 9.97
C ASN A 29 -11.43 -12.12 9.58
N PHE A 30 -12.20 -11.97 8.52
CA PHE A 30 -12.81 -10.71 8.11
C PHE A 30 -14.17 -10.54 8.81
N THR A 31 -14.16 -10.21 10.08
CA THR A 31 -15.37 -9.99 10.88
C THR A 31 -16.07 -8.69 10.52
N GLY A 32 -17.35 -8.54 10.90
CA GLY A 32 -18.10 -7.29 10.69
C GLY A 32 -17.40 -6.07 11.28
N GLU A 33 -16.87 -6.19 12.51
CA GLU A 33 -16.12 -5.13 13.18
C GLU A 33 -14.87 -4.70 12.38
N PHE A 34 -14.13 -5.66 11.81
CA PHE A 34 -13.00 -5.33 10.93
C PHE A 34 -13.46 -4.56 9.71
N LEU A 35 -14.56 -4.98 9.08
CA LEU A 35 -15.10 -4.32 7.88
C LEU A 35 -15.58 -2.90 8.14
N GLU A 36 -16.05 -2.61 9.35
CA GLU A 36 -16.43 -1.26 9.77
C GLU A 36 -15.20 -0.36 9.98
N LEU A 37 -14.08 -0.93 10.43
CA LEU A 37 -12.86 -0.19 10.73
C LEU A 37 -11.91 -0.03 9.53
N ILE A 38 -12.00 -0.89 8.51
CA ILE A 38 -11.06 -0.87 7.37
C ILE A 38 -11.12 0.46 6.61
N GLN A 39 -12.30 0.98 6.35
CA GLN A 39 -12.46 2.22 5.61
C GLN A 39 -11.92 3.43 6.39
N PRO A 40 -12.34 3.73 7.64
CA PRO A 40 -11.80 4.88 8.36
C PRO A 40 -10.29 4.80 8.61
N VAL A 41 -9.73 3.62 8.83
CA VAL A 41 -8.27 3.44 8.97
C VAL A 41 -7.56 3.71 7.65
N THR A 42 -8.09 3.23 6.53
CA THR A 42 -7.53 3.50 5.20
C THR A 42 -7.62 4.98 4.87
N ASP A 43 -8.77 5.60 5.05
CA ASP A 43 -8.98 7.03 4.79
C ASP A 43 -8.04 7.89 5.65
N PHE A 44 -7.85 7.54 6.92
CA PHE A 44 -6.90 8.21 7.80
C PHE A 44 -5.46 8.09 7.30
N LEU A 45 -4.97 6.87 7.02
CA LEU A 45 -3.58 6.66 6.61
C LEU A 45 -3.28 7.27 5.24
N VAL A 46 -4.22 7.20 4.29
CA VAL A 46 -4.06 7.84 2.98
C VAL A 46 -4.09 9.36 3.11
N SER A 47 -5.01 9.93 3.91
CA SER A 47 -5.04 11.37 4.20
C SER A 47 -3.75 11.84 4.88
N TYR A 48 -3.24 11.06 5.84
CA TYR A 48 -1.97 11.35 6.49
C TYR A 48 -0.81 11.33 5.49
N SER A 49 -0.77 10.32 4.61
CA SER A 49 0.23 10.25 3.54
C SER A 49 0.18 11.48 2.64
N VAL A 50 -1.01 11.83 2.14
CA VAL A 50 -1.20 12.97 1.24
C VAL A 50 -0.88 14.30 1.92
N GLY A 51 -1.29 14.49 3.18
CA GLY A 51 -1.16 15.77 3.87
C GLY A 51 0.15 16.00 4.61
N LYS A 52 0.92 14.92 4.92
CA LYS A 52 2.11 15.00 5.77
C LYS A 52 3.36 14.37 5.17
N ILE A 53 3.20 13.44 4.24
CA ILE A 53 4.34 12.64 3.73
C ILE A 53 4.62 12.92 2.26
N ASN A 54 3.59 13.11 1.44
CA ASN A 54 3.79 13.46 0.03
C ASN A 54 4.58 14.77 -0.08
N LEU A 55 5.35 14.87 -1.14
CA LEU A 55 6.14 16.07 -1.47
C LEU A 55 5.41 16.84 -2.57
N PRO A 56 4.77 17.97 -2.25
CA PRO A 56 4.05 18.77 -3.22
C PRO A 56 4.92 19.17 -4.41
N GLY A 57 4.39 19.05 -5.62
CA GLY A 57 5.13 19.33 -6.86
C GLY A 57 6.19 18.30 -7.25
N LYS A 58 6.53 17.32 -6.37
CA LYS A 58 7.57 16.31 -6.63
C LYS A 58 7.03 14.89 -6.57
N ALA A 59 6.47 14.48 -5.44
CA ALA A 59 5.94 13.13 -5.22
C ALA A 59 4.55 13.20 -4.56
N GLU A 60 3.51 13.37 -5.37
CA GLU A 60 2.13 13.58 -4.90
C GLU A 60 1.29 12.30 -4.91
N THR A 61 1.88 11.19 -5.33
CA THR A 61 1.23 9.88 -5.39
C THR A 61 1.92 8.90 -4.45
N PHE A 62 1.30 7.75 -4.21
CA PHE A 62 1.88 6.68 -3.39
C PHE A 62 1.91 5.35 -4.16
N VAL A 63 2.80 4.46 -3.74
CA VAL A 63 2.85 3.06 -4.14
C VAL A 63 2.14 2.22 -3.08
N THR A 64 1.40 1.19 -3.50
CA THR A 64 0.76 0.24 -2.58
C THR A 64 1.32 -1.16 -2.79
N ILE A 65 1.69 -1.83 -1.71
CA ILE A 65 1.97 -3.27 -1.66
C ILE A 65 0.78 -3.92 -0.94
N LEU A 66 0.00 -4.74 -1.65
CA LEU A 66 -1.10 -5.51 -1.10
C LEU A 66 -0.67 -6.97 -0.97
N ASP A 67 -0.42 -7.41 0.25
CA ASP A 67 -0.01 -8.77 0.55
C ASP A 67 -1.22 -9.66 0.90
N LEU A 68 -1.48 -10.64 0.04
CA LEU A 68 -2.56 -11.60 0.15
C LEU A 68 -2.08 -12.99 0.62
N GLN A 69 -0.92 -13.07 1.26
CA GLN A 69 -0.41 -14.33 1.77
C GLN A 69 -1.43 -14.99 2.72
N ASN A 70 -1.72 -16.26 2.53
CA ASN A 70 -2.68 -17.04 3.31
C ASN A 70 -4.14 -16.56 3.24
N VAL A 71 -4.48 -15.61 2.36
CA VAL A 71 -5.86 -15.15 2.16
C VAL A 71 -6.59 -16.09 1.20
N SER A 72 -7.76 -16.58 1.61
CA SER A 72 -8.65 -17.36 0.75
C SER A 72 -9.68 -16.44 0.07
N PHE A 73 -9.99 -16.75 -1.19
CA PHE A 73 -11.06 -16.03 -1.92
C PHE A 73 -12.40 -16.06 -1.17
N TYR A 74 -12.74 -17.19 -0.56
CA TYR A 74 -13.99 -17.34 0.20
C TYR A 74 -14.10 -16.44 1.43
N GLN A 75 -12.97 -15.93 1.91
CA GLN A 75 -12.91 -15.00 3.06
C GLN A 75 -12.96 -13.53 2.61
N MET A 76 -12.89 -13.26 1.31
CA MET A 76 -12.85 -11.88 0.79
C MET A 76 -14.22 -11.21 0.90
N PRO A 77 -14.32 -10.12 1.68
CA PRO A 77 -15.57 -9.39 1.86
C PRO A 77 -15.83 -8.45 0.68
N LEU A 78 -16.35 -8.96 -0.42
CA LEU A 78 -16.53 -8.20 -1.66
C LEU A 78 -17.30 -6.88 -1.47
N THR A 79 -18.31 -6.88 -0.59
CA THR A 79 -19.05 -5.65 -0.26
C THR A 79 -18.19 -4.61 0.43
N GLY A 80 -17.34 -5.02 1.37
CA GLY A 80 -16.39 -4.14 2.04
C GLY A 80 -15.34 -3.59 1.08
N ILE A 81 -14.81 -4.46 0.20
CA ILE A 81 -13.86 -4.07 -0.85
C ILE A 81 -14.48 -3.02 -1.79
N ARG A 82 -15.72 -3.24 -2.23
CA ARG A 82 -16.43 -2.28 -3.08
C ARG A 82 -16.57 -0.91 -2.41
N LYS A 83 -16.96 -0.86 -1.13
CA LYS A 83 -17.07 0.38 -0.36
C LYS A 83 -15.72 1.10 -0.27
N LEU A 84 -14.67 0.34 0.09
CA LEU A 84 -13.32 0.87 0.21
C LEU A 84 -12.80 1.45 -1.11
N LEU A 85 -12.94 0.71 -2.21
CA LEU A 85 -12.52 1.18 -3.53
C LEU A 85 -13.31 2.41 -3.97
N GLY A 86 -14.62 2.46 -3.68
CA GLY A 86 -15.45 3.64 -3.95
C GLY A 86 -14.97 4.87 -3.17
N SER A 87 -14.67 4.72 -1.87
CA SER A 87 -14.10 5.80 -1.06
C SER A 87 -12.76 6.30 -1.62
N LEU A 88 -11.86 5.37 -1.93
CA LEU A 88 -10.53 5.72 -2.48
C LEU A 88 -10.63 6.46 -3.82
N GLN A 89 -11.52 6.03 -4.71
CA GLN A 89 -11.72 6.68 -6.00
C GLN A 89 -12.36 8.08 -5.86
N THR A 90 -13.25 8.26 -4.88
CA THR A 90 -13.92 9.54 -4.65
C THR A 90 -13.00 10.54 -3.96
N ASN A 91 -12.33 10.12 -2.87
CA ASN A 91 -11.60 11.01 -1.99
C ASN A 91 -10.12 11.19 -2.39
N PHE A 92 -9.53 10.19 -3.06
CA PHE A 92 -8.09 10.16 -3.37
C PHE A 92 -7.80 9.88 -4.84
N ARG A 93 -8.67 10.39 -5.71
CA ARG A 93 -8.52 10.21 -7.16
C ARG A 93 -7.14 10.68 -7.64
N GLY A 94 -6.47 9.84 -8.43
CA GLY A 94 -5.16 10.14 -8.98
C GLY A 94 -3.99 9.99 -8.00
N ARG A 95 -4.22 9.71 -6.71
CA ARG A 95 -3.14 9.60 -5.72
C ARG A 95 -2.42 8.26 -5.72
N SER A 96 -2.99 7.19 -6.28
CA SER A 96 -2.28 5.93 -6.48
C SER A 96 -1.40 5.99 -7.73
N TYR A 97 -0.10 5.69 -7.58
CA TYR A 97 0.83 5.51 -8.70
C TYR A 97 0.76 4.08 -9.22
N LYS A 98 1.05 3.09 -8.37
CA LYS A 98 0.95 1.65 -8.66
C LYS A 98 0.51 0.88 -7.43
N THR A 99 -0.19 -0.21 -7.66
CA THR A 99 -0.53 -1.20 -6.64
C THR A 99 0.05 -2.55 -7.06
N PHE A 100 0.91 -3.11 -6.22
CA PHE A 100 1.49 -4.43 -6.40
C PHE A 100 0.75 -5.44 -5.53
N ILE A 101 0.10 -6.42 -6.14
CA ILE A 101 -0.60 -7.49 -5.43
C ILE A 101 0.30 -8.71 -5.37
N LEU A 102 0.66 -9.11 -4.14
CA LEU A 102 1.53 -10.25 -3.86
C LEU A 102 0.73 -11.46 -3.39
N HIS A 103 1.27 -12.64 -3.62
CA HIS A 103 0.77 -13.93 -3.11
C HIS A 103 -0.69 -14.25 -3.51
N ALA A 104 -1.22 -13.58 -4.55
CA ALA A 104 -2.54 -13.92 -5.08
C ALA A 104 -2.50 -15.32 -5.70
N ASN A 105 -3.25 -16.26 -5.12
CA ASN A 105 -3.43 -17.59 -5.68
C ASN A 105 -4.28 -17.54 -6.97
N MET A 106 -4.37 -18.66 -7.68
CA MET A 106 -5.08 -18.73 -8.97
C MET A 106 -6.56 -18.30 -8.84
N MET A 107 -7.23 -18.65 -7.76
CA MET A 107 -8.63 -18.30 -7.53
C MET A 107 -8.80 -16.79 -7.30
N LEU A 108 -7.92 -16.16 -6.51
CA LEU A 108 -7.91 -14.71 -6.31
C LEU A 108 -7.61 -13.96 -7.62
N ARG A 109 -6.68 -14.47 -8.43
CA ARG A 109 -6.40 -13.91 -9.77
C ARG A 109 -7.60 -14.05 -10.70
N GLY A 110 -8.28 -15.20 -10.68
CA GLY A 110 -9.49 -15.44 -11.49
C GLY A 110 -10.67 -14.55 -11.11
N SER A 111 -10.79 -14.18 -9.82
CA SER A 111 -11.83 -13.27 -9.34
C SER A 111 -11.56 -11.79 -9.64
N TRP A 112 -10.40 -11.45 -10.19
CA TRP A 112 -10.02 -10.08 -10.50
C TRP A 112 -11.03 -9.35 -11.40
N SER A 113 -11.63 -10.05 -12.36
CA SER A 113 -12.66 -9.47 -13.22
C SER A 113 -13.86 -8.89 -12.45
N MET A 114 -14.22 -9.49 -11.32
CA MET A 114 -15.30 -8.99 -10.45
C MET A 114 -14.87 -7.70 -9.75
N VAL A 115 -13.63 -7.65 -9.23
CA VAL A 115 -13.09 -6.47 -8.54
C VAL A 115 -12.81 -5.35 -9.53
N LYS A 116 -12.29 -5.68 -10.71
CA LYS A 116 -12.02 -4.73 -11.80
C LYS A 116 -13.29 -3.96 -12.20
N GLY A 117 -14.46 -4.60 -12.16
CA GLY A 117 -15.73 -3.95 -12.47
C GLY A 117 -16.12 -2.80 -11.52
N TYR A 118 -15.46 -2.67 -10.37
CA TYR A 118 -15.65 -1.56 -9.42
C TYR A 118 -14.65 -0.41 -9.61
N LEU A 119 -13.70 -0.54 -10.53
CA LEU A 119 -12.64 0.42 -10.79
C LEU A 119 -12.83 1.06 -12.16
N ASP A 120 -12.47 2.34 -12.26
CA ASP A 120 -12.25 2.95 -13.57
C ASP A 120 -11.03 2.33 -14.27
N GLU A 121 -10.98 2.45 -15.58
CA GLU A 121 -9.94 1.82 -16.43
C GLU A 121 -8.53 2.31 -16.06
N PHE A 122 -8.39 3.60 -15.75
CA PHE A 122 -7.12 4.20 -15.39
C PHE A 122 -6.60 3.66 -14.05
N THR A 123 -7.48 3.51 -13.06
CA THR A 123 -7.12 2.90 -11.77
C THR A 123 -6.81 1.42 -11.93
N ALA A 124 -7.61 0.70 -12.71
CA ALA A 124 -7.37 -0.73 -12.96
C ALA A 124 -6.03 -1.01 -13.66
N SER A 125 -5.59 -0.12 -14.55
CA SER A 125 -4.31 -0.24 -15.26
C SER A 125 -3.08 -0.13 -14.35
N LYS A 126 -3.23 0.48 -13.17
CA LYS A 126 -2.16 0.64 -12.17
C LYS A 126 -1.97 -0.59 -11.27
N ILE A 127 -2.84 -1.59 -11.35
CA ILE A 127 -2.81 -2.77 -10.51
C ILE A 127 -2.02 -3.89 -11.18
N ASN A 128 -1.00 -4.37 -10.50
CA ASN A 128 -0.04 -5.33 -11.01
C ASN A 128 0.02 -6.56 -10.09
N PHE A 129 -0.35 -7.72 -10.61
CA PHE A 129 -0.20 -8.98 -9.90
C PHE A 129 1.21 -9.52 -10.11
N LEU A 130 2.02 -9.51 -9.06
CA LEU A 130 3.36 -10.05 -9.13
C LEU A 130 3.37 -11.57 -8.94
N GLY A 131 4.33 -12.21 -9.58
CA GLY A 131 4.55 -13.67 -9.54
C GLY A 131 5.59 -14.06 -8.49
N LYS A 132 6.27 -15.18 -8.73
CA LYS A 132 7.32 -15.71 -7.84
C LYS A 132 8.54 -14.78 -7.74
N THR A 133 8.74 -13.92 -8.73
CA THR A 133 9.83 -12.94 -8.82
C THR A 133 9.53 -11.62 -8.12
N TYR A 134 8.42 -11.52 -7.36
CA TYR A 134 7.92 -10.28 -6.78
C TYR A 134 8.98 -9.48 -6.02
N LYS A 135 9.94 -10.14 -5.37
CA LYS A 135 11.03 -9.49 -4.64
C LYS A 135 11.93 -8.67 -5.57
N GLN A 136 12.31 -9.26 -6.70
CA GLN A 136 13.12 -8.58 -7.72
C GLN A 136 12.31 -7.47 -8.41
N ASP A 137 11.03 -7.76 -8.70
CA ASP A 137 10.13 -6.80 -9.34
C ASP A 137 9.91 -5.56 -8.46
N LEU A 138 9.70 -5.74 -7.14
CA LEU A 138 9.58 -4.62 -6.19
C LEU A 138 10.87 -3.80 -6.10
N CYS A 139 12.04 -4.45 -6.11
CA CYS A 139 13.34 -3.76 -6.05
C CYS A 139 13.63 -2.91 -7.32
N GLN A 140 12.88 -3.08 -8.40
CA GLN A 140 12.95 -2.16 -9.54
C GLN A 140 12.39 -0.77 -9.18
N TYR A 141 11.38 -0.72 -8.31
CA TYR A 141 10.68 0.51 -7.92
C TYR A 141 11.15 1.06 -6.56
N ILE A 142 11.48 0.18 -5.62
CA ILE A 142 11.81 0.53 -4.24
C ILE A 142 13.26 0.14 -4.00
N ASN A 143 14.04 1.06 -3.41
CA ASN A 143 15.41 0.73 -3.02
C ASN A 143 15.37 -0.37 -1.93
N PRO A 144 16.19 -1.43 -2.02
CA PRO A 144 16.23 -2.49 -1.01
C PRO A 144 16.42 -2.01 0.42
N VAL A 145 17.10 -0.88 0.65
CA VAL A 145 17.28 -0.30 2.01
C VAL A 145 15.99 0.28 2.58
N ASN A 146 15.01 0.58 1.71
CA ASN A 146 13.69 1.10 2.06
C ASN A 146 12.59 0.04 2.04
N LEU A 147 12.95 -1.23 1.76
CA LEU A 147 12.01 -2.34 1.63
C LEU A 147 12.31 -3.42 2.68
N GLU A 148 11.28 -3.92 3.33
CA GLU A 148 11.38 -4.96 4.35
C GLU A 148 11.89 -6.29 3.75
N VAL A 149 12.60 -7.09 4.57
CA VAL A 149 13.20 -8.38 4.16
C VAL A 149 12.16 -9.33 3.57
N LYS A 150 10.96 -9.39 4.15
CA LYS A 150 9.85 -10.22 3.63
C LYS A 150 9.46 -9.87 2.19
N TYR A 151 9.68 -8.65 1.77
CA TYR A 151 9.38 -8.16 0.41
C TYR A 151 10.63 -8.10 -0.49
N GLY A 152 11.79 -8.52 -0.01
CA GLY A 152 13.01 -8.63 -0.81
C GLY A 152 14.03 -7.52 -0.59
N GLY A 153 13.82 -6.64 0.38
CA GLY A 153 14.77 -5.63 0.81
C GLY A 153 15.69 -6.10 1.93
N VAL A 154 16.34 -5.14 2.58
CA VAL A 154 17.23 -5.35 3.74
C VAL A 154 16.75 -4.65 5.01
N LEU A 155 15.68 -3.85 4.94
CA LEU A 155 15.05 -3.26 6.10
C LEU A 155 14.43 -4.35 6.99
N ALA A 156 14.70 -4.29 8.28
CA ALA A 156 14.09 -5.24 9.22
C ALA A 156 12.56 -5.24 9.15
N ASP A 157 11.97 -6.42 9.17
CA ASP A 157 10.51 -6.56 9.13
C ASP A 157 9.87 -5.87 10.34
N LYS A 158 8.95 -4.95 10.08
CA LYS A 158 8.25 -4.19 11.12
C LYS A 158 7.25 -5.07 11.85
N THR A 159 7.36 -5.15 13.15
CA THR A 159 6.49 -5.95 14.02
C THR A 159 5.67 -5.12 15.00
N THR A 160 6.12 -3.89 15.30
CA THR A 160 5.48 -2.95 16.22
C THR A 160 5.70 -1.51 15.76
N GLY A 161 5.04 -0.54 16.40
CA GLY A 161 5.26 0.88 16.12
C GLY A 161 4.93 1.27 14.68
N PHE A 162 3.84 0.75 14.13
CA PHE A 162 3.45 1.01 12.75
C PHE A 162 3.03 2.47 12.51
N PHE A 163 2.63 3.16 13.57
CA PHE A 163 2.29 4.57 13.51
C PHE A 163 2.85 5.32 14.73
N PRO A 164 3.44 6.52 14.58
CA PRO A 164 3.70 7.23 13.32
C PRO A 164 4.69 6.48 12.42
N PRO A 165 4.61 6.66 11.08
CA PRO A 165 5.52 5.99 10.15
C PRO A 165 6.94 6.54 10.31
N ASP A 166 7.92 5.64 10.27
CA ASP A 166 9.33 6.00 10.15
C ASP A 166 9.66 6.24 8.66
N MET A 167 9.94 7.49 8.32
CA MET A 167 10.27 7.90 6.97
C MET A 167 11.78 8.13 6.78
N HIS A 168 12.60 7.70 7.74
CA HIS A 168 14.05 7.84 7.67
C HIS A 168 14.62 6.91 6.58
N CYS A 169 15.25 7.48 5.56
CA CYS A 169 15.91 6.75 4.49
C CYS A 169 17.41 6.78 4.73
N GLU A 170 18.04 5.62 5.00
CA GLU A 170 19.50 5.54 5.10
C GLU A 170 20.10 5.64 3.70
N GLY A 171 21.13 6.52 3.54
CA GLY A 171 21.90 6.65 2.30
C GLY A 171 21.29 7.50 1.19
N GLU A 172 20.13 8.10 1.41
CA GLU A 172 19.57 9.14 0.55
C GLU A 172 19.66 10.48 1.28
N GLU A 173 20.10 11.55 0.58
CA GLU A 173 20.00 12.90 1.12
C GLU A 173 18.54 13.16 1.47
N MET A 174 18.24 13.31 2.75
CA MET A 174 16.92 13.71 3.22
C MET A 174 16.63 15.09 2.63
N ILE A 175 15.78 15.13 1.62
CA ILE A 175 15.19 16.40 1.19
C ILE A 175 14.28 16.83 2.32
N THR A 176 14.78 17.70 3.19
CA THR A 176 13.96 18.30 4.22
C THR A 176 12.95 19.24 3.57
N MET A 177 11.82 19.50 4.24
CA MET A 177 10.87 20.53 3.75
C MET A 177 11.53 21.91 3.61
N ALA A 178 12.61 22.18 4.35
CA ALA A 178 13.40 23.40 4.24
C ALA A 178 14.18 23.46 2.92
N GLU A 179 14.80 22.37 2.49
CA GLU A 179 15.53 22.27 1.21
C GLU A 179 14.57 22.29 0.03
N TYR A 180 13.38 21.70 0.18
CA TYR A 180 12.32 21.78 -0.82
C TYR A 180 11.84 23.23 -1.03
N ASN A 181 11.67 24.00 0.05
CA ASN A 181 11.23 25.39 -0.03
C ASN A 181 12.35 26.35 -0.47
N ALA A 182 13.60 25.93 -0.50
CA ALA A 182 14.76 26.71 -0.93
C ALA A 182 15.13 26.48 -2.42
N SER A 183 14.55 25.49 -3.08
CA SER A 183 14.73 25.14 -4.50
C SER A 183 13.58 25.66 -5.34
#